data_6fca82f23c463130cf251870ec00a98f
#
_entry.id   6fca82f23c463130cf251870ec00a98f
#
_cell.length_a   1.000
_cell.length_b   1.000
_cell.length_c   1.000
_cell.angle_alpha   90.00
_cell.angle_beta   90.00
_cell.angle_gamma   90.00
#
_symmetry.space_group_name_H-M   'P 1'
#
loop_
_entity.id
_entity.type
_entity.pdbx_description
1 polymer ?
#
loop_
_entity_poly.entity_id
_entity_poly.type
_entity_poly.pdbx_seq_one_letter_code
_entity_poly.pdbx_strand_id
1 'polypeptide(L)'
;MAKLSGIAKLIKASKNASPDTSFLNELIRTIENLDEKREPSKAYKPSSLGGCMRNMYFQMVGAKLDGTPTDYCLIGICESGTDRHDQLQNYVAKMKDQGFDCEWVDVEQYVNEFKPEGTTVLSKHGMETKCYNEIFNLRFLCDGIIKYKGEYYILEIKTESTYKFGSHDEPYPEHKVQATTYSMAFGIDKVMFLYENRDNTSKKTYLVEVTEEMKQRVADKIFTCDEYIAKKQAPPKSTNLKDCQYCNYKKACREAGEACQLENTSKRTSKSRSPKNMKLEF
;
A
#
# COMPACT_ATOMS: atom_id res chain seq x y z
N MET A 1 26.42 49.76 -9.37
CA MET A 1 25.85 49.23 -10.65
C MET A 1 26.16 47.75 -10.93
N ALA A 2 26.83 46.99 -10.05
CA ALA A 2 27.22 45.60 -10.34
C ALA A 2 26.15 44.53 -10.01
N LYS A 3 25.16 44.85 -9.18
CA LYS A 3 24.11 43.86 -8.76
C LYS A 3 23.02 43.59 -9.81
N LEU A 4 22.75 44.53 -10.71
CA LEU A 4 21.73 44.37 -11.76
C LEU A 4 22.21 43.44 -12.91
N SER A 5 23.51 43.26 -13.11
CA SER A 5 24.01 42.36 -14.13
C SER A 5 23.84 40.86 -13.83
N GLY A 6 23.82 40.49 -12.55
CA GLY A 6 23.58 39.12 -12.09
C GLY A 6 22.14 38.66 -12.30
N ILE A 7 21.19 39.52 -11.94
CA ILE A 7 19.75 39.25 -12.11
C ILE A 7 19.38 39.18 -13.58
N ALA A 8 19.92 40.11 -14.42
CA ALA A 8 19.70 40.08 -15.85
C ALA A 8 20.28 38.83 -16.53
N LYS A 9 21.43 38.30 -16.05
CA LYS A 9 22.00 37.01 -16.50
C LYS A 9 21.13 35.82 -16.09
N LEU A 10 20.60 35.83 -14.87
CA LEU A 10 19.68 34.77 -14.38
C LEU A 10 18.36 34.78 -15.17
N ILE A 11 17.79 35.94 -15.45
CA ILE A 11 16.57 36.08 -16.27
C ILE A 11 16.86 35.63 -17.72
N LYS A 12 18.02 35.93 -18.26
CA LYS A 12 18.42 35.49 -19.61
C LYS A 12 18.69 33.98 -19.66
N ALA A 13 19.27 33.40 -18.61
CA ALA A 13 19.47 31.95 -18.50
C ALA A 13 18.12 31.21 -18.38
N SER A 14 17.13 31.77 -17.61
CA SER A 14 15.81 31.19 -17.51
C SER A 14 15.01 31.23 -18.82
N LYS A 15 15.29 32.19 -19.71
CA LYS A 15 14.65 32.29 -21.03
C LYS A 15 15.21 31.29 -22.05
N ASN A 16 16.35 30.68 -21.77
CA ASN A 16 17.00 29.69 -22.67
C ASN A 16 16.62 28.24 -22.28
N ALA A 17 15.87 28.03 -21.18
CA ALA A 17 15.36 26.75 -20.79
C ALA A 17 13.92 26.63 -21.30
N SER A 18 13.66 25.74 -22.22
CA SER A 18 12.33 25.31 -22.64
C SER A 18 12.05 23.92 -22.09
N PRO A 19 10.83 23.63 -21.59
CA PRO A 19 10.49 22.27 -21.23
C PRO A 19 10.61 21.34 -22.44
N ASP A 20 11.37 20.25 -22.30
CA ASP A 20 11.36 19.18 -23.30
C ASP A 20 10.22 18.21 -22.99
N THR A 21 9.09 18.42 -23.67
CA THR A 21 7.91 17.57 -23.52
C THR A 21 8.06 16.25 -24.29
N SER A 22 8.94 16.17 -25.29
CA SER A 22 9.16 14.94 -26.05
C SER A 22 9.85 13.90 -25.18
N PHE A 23 11.01 14.24 -24.60
CA PHE A 23 11.74 13.36 -23.69
C PHE A 23 10.88 12.95 -22.49
N LEU A 24 10.15 13.89 -21.88
CA LEU A 24 9.26 13.59 -20.75
C LEU A 24 8.19 12.56 -21.12
N ASN A 25 7.54 12.73 -22.28
CA ASN A 25 6.51 11.80 -22.74
C ASN A 25 7.08 10.39 -23.03
N GLU A 26 8.28 10.32 -23.60
CA GLU A 26 8.96 9.05 -23.84
C GLU A 26 9.35 8.35 -22.54
N LEU A 27 9.86 9.11 -21.55
CA LEU A 27 10.18 8.60 -20.23
C LEU A 27 8.92 8.07 -19.51
N ILE A 28 7.82 8.82 -19.51
CA ILE A 28 6.55 8.38 -18.90
C ILE A 28 6.08 7.06 -19.54
N ARG A 29 6.06 6.98 -20.86
CA ARG A 29 5.68 5.73 -21.56
C ARG A 29 6.62 4.58 -21.22
N THR A 30 7.90 4.85 -21.05
CA THR A 30 8.88 3.82 -20.65
C THR A 30 8.54 3.28 -19.27
N ILE A 31 8.28 4.15 -18.29
CA ILE A 31 7.90 3.75 -16.91
C ILE A 31 6.62 2.91 -16.94
N GLU A 32 5.59 3.38 -17.67
CA GLU A 32 4.30 2.69 -17.75
C GLU A 32 4.39 1.33 -18.46
N ASN A 33 5.29 1.19 -19.45
CA ASN A 33 5.53 -0.06 -20.18
C ASN A 33 6.36 -1.07 -19.39
N LEU A 34 7.22 -0.61 -18.49
CA LEU A 34 8.03 -1.46 -17.62
C LEU A 34 7.23 -1.99 -16.42
N ASP A 35 6.04 -1.41 -16.12
CA ASP A 35 5.16 -1.90 -15.06
C ASP A 35 4.63 -3.29 -15.42
N GLU A 36 5.23 -4.32 -14.81
CA GLU A 36 4.82 -5.69 -15.01
C GLU A 36 3.44 -5.96 -14.38
N LYS A 37 2.46 -6.25 -15.21
CA LYS A 37 1.13 -6.66 -14.75
C LYS A 37 1.21 -8.05 -14.15
N ARG A 38 1.17 -8.12 -12.82
CA ARG A 38 1.14 -9.39 -12.10
C ARG A 38 -0.23 -10.04 -12.24
N GLU A 39 -0.23 -11.32 -12.57
CA GLU A 39 -1.46 -12.12 -12.53
C GLU A 39 -2.06 -12.13 -11.12
N PRO A 40 -3.37 -11.94 -10.97
CA PRO A 40 -4.01 -12.01 -9.67
C PRO A 40 -3.82 -13.37 -9.03
N SER A 41 -3.31 -13.40 -7.81
CA SER A 41 -3.26 -14.65 -7.07
C SER A 41 -4.66 -14.99 -6.54
N LYS A 42 -5.04 -16.28 -6.59
CA LYS A 42 -6.28 -16.79 -5.97
C LYS A 42 -6.11 -16.99 -4.47
N ALA A 43 -5.60 -15.97 -3.79
CA ALA A 43 -5.44 -15.93 -2.35
C ALA A 43 -5.78 -14.52 -1.85
N TYR A 44 -6.31 -14.41 -0.66
CA TYR A 44 -6.59 -13.13 -0.04
C TYR A 44 -5.29 -12.40 0.30
N LYS A 45 -5.31 -11.08 0.20
CA LYS A 45 -4.19 -10.21 0.56
C LYS A 45 -4.60 -9.34 1.75
N PRO A 46 -3.79 -9.27 2.82
CA PRO A 46 -4.09 -8.44 3.99
C PRO A 46 -4.47 -7.00 3.65
N SER A 47 -3.73 -6.38 2.72
CA SER A 47 -4.01 -5.02 2.25
C SER A 47 -5.36 -4.85 1.53
N SER A 48 -5.97 -5.93 1.03
CA SER A 48 -7.27 -5.91 0.35
C SER A 48 -8.44 -6.17 1.30
N LEU A 49 -8.18 -6.79 2.46
CA LEU A 49 -9.23 -7.18 3.41
C LEU A 49 -9.91 -5.98 4.08
N GLY A 50 -9.25 -4.82 4.16
CA GLY A 50 -9.86 -3.57 4.60
C GLY A 50 -10.82 -2.93 3.58
N GLY A 51 -10.74 -3.34 2.31
CA GLY A 51 -11.46 -2.74 1.19
C GLY A 51 -12.76 -3.45 0.79
N CYS A 52 -13.14 -3.28 -0.47
CA CYS A 52 -14.38 -3.80 -1.06
C CYS A 52 -14.39 -5.33 -1.17
N MET A 53 -15.38 -6.00 -0.57
CA MET A 53 -15.57 -7.45 -0.65
C MET A 53 -15.74 -7.92 -2.11
N ARG A 54 -16.39 -7.12 -2.95
CA ARG A 54 -16.60 -7.42 -4.37
C ARG A 54 -15.28 -7.45 -5.16
N ASN A 55 -14.31 -6.61 -4.78
CA ASN A 55 -12.95 -6.65 -5.33
C ASN A 55 -12.25 -7.97 -4.96
N MET A 56 -12.36 -8.38 -3.69
CA MET A 56 -11.84 -9.67 -3.22
C MET A 56 -12.46 -10.83 -4.00
N TYR A 57 -13.79 -10.84 -4.13
CA TYR A 57 -14.51 -11.85 -4.90
C TYR A 57 -13.99 -11.96 -6.35
N PHE A 58 -13.88 -10.85 -7.08
CA PHE A 58 -13.40 -10.88 -8.46
C PHE A 58 -11.96 -11.36 -8.57
N GLN A 59 -11.10 -11.01 -7.62
CA GLN A 59 -9.75 -11.56 -7.56
C GLN A 59 -9.78 -13.08 -7.38
N MET A 60 -10.58 -13.58 -6.44
CA MET A 60 -10.65 -15.00 -6.09
C MET A 60 -11.25 -15.86 -7.22
N VAL A 61 -12.27 -15.38 -7.92
CA VAL A 61 -12.85 -16.09 -9.08
C VAL A 61 -12.02 -15.95 -10.36
N GLY A 62 -10.93 -15.17 -10.32
CA GLY A 62 -10.05 -14.98 -11.47
C GLY A 62 -10.69 -14.11 -12.56
N ALA A 63 -11.49 -13.13 -12.18
CA ALA A 63 -12.07 -12.19 -13.15
C ALA A 63 -10.98 -11.41 -13.90
N LYS A 64 -11.24 -11.08 -15.15
CA LYS A 64 -10.29 -10.35 -15.98
C LYS A 64 -10.08 -8.93 -15.45
N LEU A 65 -8.82 -8.53 -15.34
CA LEU A 65 -8.45 -7.16 -15.01
C LEU A 65 -8.89 -6.19 -16.12
N ASP A 66 -9.19 -4.96 -15.76
CA ASP A 66 -9.63 -3.92 -16.71
C ASP A 66 -8.59 -3.56 -17.78
N GLY A 67 -7.31 -3.88 -17.50
CA GLY A 67 -6.19 -3.61 -18.41
C GLY A 67 -5.82 -2.13 -18.52
N THR A 68 -6.30 -1.28 -17.61
CA THR A 68 -5.88 0.12 -17.53
C THR A 68 -4.41 0.17 -17.10
N PRO A 69 -3.52 0.89 -17.82
CA PRO A 69 -2.15 1.11 -17.37
C PRO A 69 -2.13 1.76 -15.99
N THR A 70 -1.14 1.41 -15.18
CA THR A 70 -0.88 2.10 -13.93
C THR A 70 -0.30 3.48 -14.25
N ASP A 71 -0.79 4.52 -13.61
CA ASP A 71 -0.26 5.87 -13.76
C ASP A 71 1.21 5.93 -13.28
N TYR A 72 2.09 6.54 -14.05
CA TYR A 72 3.52 6.60 -13.75
C TYR A 72 3.83 7.24 -12.39
N CYS A 73 3.01 8.20 -11.93
CA CYS A 73 3.18 8.77 -10.60
C CYS A 73 2.88 7.75 -9.51
N LEU A 74 1.86 6.89 -9.71
CA LEU A 74 1.53 5.83 -8.77
C LEU A 74 2.64 4.77 -8.75
N ILE A 75 3.21 4.41 -9.90
CA ILE A 75 4.36 3.51 -9.99
C ILE A 75 5.52 4.07 -9.15
N GLY A 76 5.93 5.30 -9.39
CA GLY A 76 7.04 5.93 -8.64
C GLY A 76 6.77 6.07 -7.14
N ILE A 77 5.51 6.30 -6.73
CA ILE A 77 5.13 6.30 -5.31
C ILE A 77 5.31 4.91 -4.69
N CYS A 78 4.92 3.85 -5.39
CA CYS A 78 5.06 2.48 -4.92
C CYS A 78 6.54 2.07 -4.81
N GLU A 79 7.33 2.35 -5.84
CA GLU A 79 8.79 2.09 -5.87
C GLU A 79 9.51 2.81 -4.74
N SER A 80 9.27 4.12 -4.59
CA SER A 80 9.84 4.90 -3.49
C SER A 80 9.41 4.36 -2.12
N GLY A 81 8.19 3.83 -2.00
CA GLY A 81 7.71 3.16 -0.80
C GLY A 81 8.54 1.92 -0.48
N THR A 82 8.78 1.07 -1.45
CA THR A 82 9.58 -0.16 -1.32
C THR A 82 11.02 0.16 -0.88
N ASP A 83 11.68 1.12 -1.56
CA ASP A 83 13.04 1.54 -1.21
C ASP A 83 13.13 2.07 0.24
N ARG A 84 12.09 2.80 0.68
CA ARG A 84 12.06 3.32 2.06
C ARG A 84 11.80 2.21 3.08
N HIS A 85 10.99 1.20 2.75
CA HIS A 85 10.81 0.03 3.61
C HIS A 85 12.14 -0.65 3.87
N ASP A 86 12.92 -0.96 2.83
CA ASP A 86 14.24 -1.60 2.96
C ASP A 86 15.16 -0.80 3.88
N GLN A 87 15.19 0.52 3.73
CA GLN A 87 16.02 1.38 4.59
C GLN A 87 15.56 1.39 6.04
N LEU A 88 14.25 1.48 6.29
CA LEU A 88 13.68 1.51 7.64
C LEU A 88 13.86 0.17 8.35
N GLN A 89 13.66 -0.95 7.66
CA GLN A 89 13.93 -2.29 8.15
C GLN A 89 15.40 -2.44 8.56
N ASN A 90 16.32 -1.96 7.72
CA ASN A 90 17.76 -1.96 8.02
C ASN A 90 18.11 -1.13 9.25
N TYR A 91 17.44 0.00 9.50
CA TYR A 91 17.65 0.78 10.72
C TYR A 91 17.15 0.03 11.96
N VAL A 92 15.95 -0.56 11.87
CA VAL A 92 15.39 -1.37 12.97
C VAL A 92 16.27 -2.57 13.29
N ALA A 93 16.75 -3.29 12.27
CA ALA A 93 17.64 -4.44 12.44
C ALA A 93 18.97 -4.08 13.16
N LYS A 94 19.45 -2.84 13.01
CA LYS A 94 20.68 -2.35 13.66
C LYS A 94 20.47 -1.78 15.06
N MET A 95 19.24 -1.71 15.57
CA MET A 95 18.98 -1.14 16.90
C MET A 95 19.71 -1.91 18.00
N LYS A 96 19.76 -3.25 17.91
CA LYS A 96 20.50 -4.09 18.86
C LYS A 96 21.99 -3.76 18.91
N ASP A 97 22.61 -3.52 17.75
CA ASP A 97 24.03 -3.16 17.63
C ASP A 97 24.35 -1.78 18.26
N GLN A 98 23.33 -0.93 18.39
CA GLN A 98 23.41 0.36 19.04
C GLN A 98 23.09 0.30 20.54
N GLY A 99 22.91 -0.90 21.11
CA GLY A 99 22.66 -1.11 22.54
C GLY A 99 21.18 -0.98 22.95
N PHE A 100 20.26 -0.93 22.00
CA PHE A 100 18.82 -0.92 22.30
C PHE A 100 18.26 -2.34 22.43
N ASP A 101 17.30 -2.53 23.32
CA ASP A 101 16.59 -3.80 23.49
C ASP A 101 15.52 -3.99 22.38
N CYS A 102 16.02 -4.15 21.16
CA CYS A 102 15.25 -4.41 19.97
C CYS A 102 16.05 -5.31 19.03
N GLU A 103 15.53 -6.49 18.76
CA GLU A 103 16.16 -7.50 17.91
C GLU A 103 15.27 -7.76 16.69
N TRP A 104 15.89 -7.75 15.50
CA TRP A 104 15.24 -8.23 14.28
C TRP A 104 15.13 -9.74 14.33
N VAL A 105 13.94 -10.26 14.09
CA VAL A 105 13.66 -11.69 14.07
C VAL A 105 13.44 -12.14 12.63
N ASP A 106 14.22 -13.11 12.18
CA ASP A 106 14.00 -13.72 10.88
C ASP A 106 12.64 -14.45 10.86
N VAL A 107 11.78 -14.08 9.94
CA VAL A 107 10.39 -14.61 9.87
C VAL A 107 10.39 -16.11 9.61
N GLU A 108 11.33 -16.64 8.80
CA GLU A 108 11.41 -18.08 8.54
C GLU A 108 11.85 -18.83 9.81
N GLN A 109 12.80 -18.27 10.54
CA GLN A 109 13.22 -18.84 11.84
C GLN A 109 12.04 -18.82 12.82
N TYR A 110 11.30 -17.71 12.92
CA TYR A 110 10.11 -17.62 13.75
C TYR A 110 9.07 -18.68 13.40
N VAL A 111 8.74 -18.81 12.12
CA VAL A 111 7.75 -19.80 11.65
C VAL A 111 8.21 -21.23 11.94
N ASN A 112 9.50 -21.54 11.78
CA ASN A 112 10.05 -22.86 12.07
C ASN A 112 10.05 -23.18 13.57
N GLU A 113 10.29 -22.19 14.42
CA GLU A 113 10.36 -22.34 15.88
C GLU A 113 8.95 -22.43 16.50
N PHE A 114 8.07 -21.48 16.20
CA PHE A 114 6.75 -21.37 16.82
C PHE A 114 5.64 -22.11 16.09
N LYS A 115 5.87 -22.49 14.82
CA LYS A 115 4.95 -23.27 13.98
C LYS A 115 3.52 -22.74 14.01
N PRO A 116 3.30 -21.42 13.70
CA PRO A 116 1.97 -20.86 13.69
C PRO A 116 1.08 -21.64 12.72
N GLU A 117 -0.14 -21.94 13.16
CA GLU A 117 -1.02 -22.89 12.48
C GLU A 117 -1.32 -22.46 11.04
N GLY A 118 -1.10 -23.38 10.09
CA GLY A 118 -1.33 -23.19 8.67
C GLY A 118 -0.38 -22.20 7.96
N THR A 119 0.61 -21.63 8.65
CA THR A 119 1.51 -20.63 8.06
C THR A 119 2.81 -21.28 7.57
N THR A 120 3.15 -20.98 6.31
CA THR A 120 4.40 -21.42 5.66
C THR A 120 5.10 -20.22 5.02
N VAL A 121 6.43 -20.29 4.96
CA VAL A 121 7.27 -19.35 4.23
C VAL A 121 7.40 -19.81 2.78
N LEU A 122 7.16 -18.90 1.83
CA LEU A 122 7.27 -19.17 0.39
C LEU A 122 8.61 -18.73 -0.19
N SER A 123 9.05 -17.52 0.15
CA SER A 123 10.29 -16.93 -0.35
C SER A 123 10.69 -15.70 0.47
N LYS A 124 11.97 -15.31 0.34
CA LYS A 124 12.48 -14.04 0.89
C LYS A 124 12.71 -13.04 -0.24
N HIS A 125 12.42 -11.76 0.04
CA HIS A 125 12.63 -10.63 -0.86
C HIS A 125 13.29 -9.50 -0.06
N GLY A 126 14.62 -9.44 -0.11
CA GLY A 126 15.38 -8.54 0.77
C GLY A 126 15.14 -8.89 2.24
N MET A 127 14.64 -7.95 3.02
CA MET A 127 14.25 -8.16 4.43
C MET A 127 12.79 -8.59 4.59
N GLU A 128 11.97 -8.47 3.55
CA GLU A 128 10.57 -8.93 3.56
C GLU A 128 10.48 -10.44 3.33
N THR A 129 9.52 -11.07 3.98
CA THR A 129 9.27 -12.50 3.83
C THR A 129 7.87 -12.74 3.30
N LYS A 130 7.82 -13.47 2.18
CA LYS A 130 6.55 -13.89 1.58
C LYS A 130 6.05 -15.15 2.26
N CYS A 131 4.85 -15.07 2.82
CA CYS A 131 4.20 -16.14 3.54
C CYS A 131 2.86 -16.52 2.91
N TYR A 132 2.41 -17.72 3.25
CA TYR A 132 1.08 -18.23 2.95
C TYR A 132 0.50 -18.88 4.18
N ASN A 133 -0.75 -18.53 4.51
CA ASN A 133 -1.52 -19.24 5.52
C ASN A 133 -2.67 -19.98 4.84
N GLU A 134 -2.71 -21.29 4.97
CA GLU A 134 -3.67 -22.16 4.29
C GLU A 134 -5.08 -22.11 4.90
N ILE A 135 -5.20 -21.84 6.21
CA ILE A 135 -6.47 -21.82 6.92
C ILE A 135 -7.38 -20.73 6.36
N PHE A 136 -6.82 -19.55 6.14
CA PHE A 136 -7.56 -18.39 5.62
C PHE A 136 -7.25 -18.09 4.15
N ASN A 137 -6.49 -18.97 3.47
CA ASN A 137 -6.02 -18.75 2.11
C ASN A 137 -5.39 -17.36 1.93
N LEU A 138 -4.48 -16.98 2.84
CA LEU A 138 -3.82 -15.66 2.85
C LEU A 138 -2.44 -15.76 2.20
N ARG A 139 -2.13 -14.83 1.31
CA ARG A 139 -0.78 -14.65 0.77
C ARG A 139 -0.32 -13.22 1.00
N PHE A 140 0.82 -13.06 1.64
CA PHE A 140 1.31 -11.75 2.05
C PHE A 140 2.83 -11.65 2.09
N LEU A 141 3.30 -10.43 2.07
CA LEU A 141 4.65 -10.03 2.45
C LEU A 141 4.58 -9.45 3.86
N CYS A 142 5.45 -9.89 4.74
CA CYS A 142 5.60 -9.35 6.08
C CYS A 142 6.81 -8.42 6.09
N ASP A 143 6.62 -7.19 6.54
CA ASP A 143 7.71 -6.21 6.67
C ASP A 143 8.74 -6.66 7.69
N GLY A 144 8.31 -7.33 8.78
CA GLY A 144 9.21 -7.93 9.74
C GLY A 144 8.55 -8.39 11.03
N ILE A 145 9.32 -9.16 11.80
CA ILE A 145 9.04 -9.47 13.20
C ILE A 145 10.21 -8.91 14.02
N ILE A 146 9.90 -8.29 15.13
CA ILE A 146 10.91 -7.79 16.08
C ILE A 146 10.65 -8.34 17.48
N LYS A 147 11.71 -8.54 18.23
CA LYS A 147 11.65 -8.76 19.68
C LYS A 147 12.07 -7.47 20.36
N TYR A 148 11.11 -6.77 20.97
CA TYR A 148 11.33 -5.49 21.62
C TYR A 148 10.97 -5.58 23.09
N LYS A 149 11.94 -5.27 23.96
CA LYS A 149 11.80 -5.39 25.43
C LYS A 149 11.29 -6.77 25.86
N GLY A 150 11.82 -7.81 25.24
CA GLY A 150 11.52 -9.20 25.56
C GLY A 150 10.25 -9.77 24.92
N GLU A 151 9.43 -8.97 24.23
CA GLU A 151 8.18 -9.37 23.61
C GLU A 151 8.25 -9.35 22.08
N TYR A 152 7.50 -10.22 21.41
CA TYR A 152 7.40 -10.26 19.95
C TYR A 152 6.36 -9.28 19.43
N TYR A 153 6.72 -8.58 18.36
CA TYR A 153 5.83 -7.66 17.62
C TYR A 153 5.94 -7.94 16.13
N ILE A 154 4.82 -7.87 15.44
CA ILE A 154 4.82 -7.68 14.00
C ILE A 154 5.19 -6.23 13.74
N LEU A 155 6.17 -5.99 12.87
CA LEU A 155 6.50 -4.65 12.40
C LEU A 155 5.77 -4.40 11.10
N GLU A 156 5.02 -3.31 11.03
CA GLU A 156 4.33 -2.84 9.83
C GLU A 156 4.77 -1.42 9.52
N ILE A 157 5.36 -1.23 8.35
CA ILE A 157 5.93 0.05 7.92
C ILE A 157 4.98 0.72 6.93
N LYS A 158 4.79 2.02 7.08
CA LYS A 158 3.97 2.84 6.18
C LYS A 158 4.67 4.13 5.83
N THR A 159 4.73 4.47 4.55
CA THR A 159 5.20 5.76 4.07
C THR A 159 4.05 6.61 3.56
N GLU A 160 3.97 7.85 3.99
CA GLU A 160 2.82 8.71 3.72
C GLU A 160 3.26 10.12 3.28
N SER A 161 2.41 10.78 2.49
CA SER A 161 2.60 12.22 2.22
C SER A 161 2.40 13.04 3.50
N THR A 162 2.97 14.24 3.57
CA THR A 162 2.80 15.17 4.71
C THR A 162 1.34 15.35 5.10
N TYR A 163 0.44 15.45 4.12
CA TYR A 163 -0.99 15.60 4.38
C TYR A 163 -1.58 14.40 5.13
N LYS A 164 -1.32 13.18 4.64
CA LYS A 164 -1.81 11.95 5.31
C LYS A 164 -1.15 11.79 6.68
N PHE A 165 0.16 11.95 6.75
CA PHE A 165 0.92 11.82 7.99
C PHE A 165 0.40 12.73 9.11
N GLY A 166 -0.02 13.96 8.77
CA GLY A 166 -0.60 14.92 9.73
C GLY A 166 -2.09 14.73 10.02
N SER A 167 -2.78 13.83 9.32
CA SER A 167 -4.24 13.73 9.39
C SER A 167 -4.77 12.64 10.32
N HIS A 168 -3.90 11.88 11.01
CA HIS A 168 -4.31 10.82 11.91
C HIS A 168 -3.38 10.70 13.12
N ASP A 169 -3.98 10.35 14.26
CA ASP A 169 -3.30 10.10 15.55
C ASP A 169 -3.35 8.60 15.94
N GLU A 170 -3.84 7.76 15.05
CA GLU A 170 -3.88 6.30 15.18
C GLU A 170 -3.78 5.65 13.79
N PRO A 171 -3.42 4.36 13.66
CA PRO A 171 -3.42 3.67 12.38
C PRO A 171 -4.80 3.68 11.73
N TYR A 172 -4.85 3.88 10.41
CA TYR A 172 -6.10 3.81 9.65
C TYR A 172 -6.81 2.46 9.84
N PRO A 173 -8.15 2.43 9.79
CA PRO A 173 -8.91 1.18 9.94
C PRO A 173 -8.46 0.06 9.01
N GLU A 174 -8.14 0.39 7.75
CA GLU A 174 -7.63 -0.57 6.77
C GLU A 174 -6.25 -1.13 7.14
N HIS A 175 -5.38 -0.32 7.75
CA HIS A 175 -4.08 -0.79 8.25
C HIS A 175 -4.26 -1.70 9.48
N LYS A 176 -5.22 -1.39 10.37
CA LYS A 176 -5.56 -2.26 11.50
C LYS A 176 -6.09 -3.62 11.04
N VAL A 177 -6.90 -3.66 9.97
CA VAL A 177 -7.35 -4.92 9.35
C VAL A 177 -6.16 -5.71 8.79
N GLN A 178 -5.22 -5.05 8.11
CA GLN A 178 -3.99 -5.67 7.63
C GLN A 178 -3.17 -6.27 8.78
N ALA A 179 -2.94 -5.51 9.84
CA ALA A 179 -2.25 -5.96 11.05
C ALA A 179 -2.94 -7.15 11.72
N THR A 180 -4.27 -7.10 11.83
CA THR A 180 -5.08 -8.22 12.37
C THR A 180 -4.86 -9.49 11.55
N THR A 181 -4.77 -9.36 10.23
CA THR A 181 -4.55 -10.52 9.35
C THR A 181 -3.17 -11.15 9.58
N TYR A 182 -2.14 -10.35 9.81
CA TYR A 182 -0.82 -10.87 10.18
C TYR A 182 -0.82 -11.54 11.56
N SER A 183 -1.53 -10.93 12.53
CA SER A 183 -1.72 -11.54 13.86
C SER A 183 -2.35 -12.93 13.75
N MET A 184 -3.40 -13.08 12.94
CA MET A 184 -4.05 -14.38 12.69
C MET A 184 -3.08 -15.40 12.08
N ALA A 185 -2.18 -14.96 11.20
CA ALA A 185 -1.23 -15.84 10.52
C ALA A 185 -0.03 -16.22 11.40
N PHE A 186 0.45 -15.33 12.27
CA PHE A 186 1.66 -15.58 13.06
C PHE A 186 1.39 -15.91 14.54
N GLY A 187 0.18 -15.66 15.04
CA GLY A 187 -0.13 -15.82 16.46
C GLY A 187 0.52 -14.74 17.34
N ILE A 188 0.91 -13.59 16.77
CA ILE A 188 1.45 -12.44 17.49
C ILE A 188 0.39 -11.35 17.53
N ASP A 189 -0.10 -11.00 18.74
CA ASP A 189 -1.19 -10.03 18.86
C ASP A 189 -0.71 -8.58 18.98
N LYS A 190 0.58 -8.37 19.15
CA LYS A 190 1.19 -7.03 19.24
C LYS A 190 1.75 -6.61 17.89
N VAL A 191 1.27 -5.47 17.37
CA VAL A 191 1.73 -4.91 16.10
C VAL A 191 2.29 -3.52 16.32
N MET A 192 3.55 -3.32 15.95
CA MET A 192 4.22 -2.04 15.96
C MET A 192 4.11 -1.41 14.57
N PHE A 193 3.34 -0.36 14.45
CA PHE A 193 3.32 0.46 13.24
C PHE A 193 4.43 1.49 13.28
N LEU A 194 5.20 1.57 12.20
CA LEU A 194 6.17 2.62 11.95
C LEU A 194 5.73 3.42 10.73
N TYR A 195 5.25 4.64 10.95
CA TYR A 195 4.91 5.57 9.89
C TYR A 195 6.06 6.53 9.61
N GLU A 196 6.34 6.76 8.35
CA GLU A 196 7.25 7.81 7.93
C GLU A 196 6.58 8.79 6.98
N ASN A 197 6.78 10.07 7.23
CA ASN A 197 6.47 11.13 6.28
C ASN A 197 7.53 11.11 5.17
N ARG A 198 7.14 10.72 3.94
CA ARG A 198 8.08 10.60 2.81
C ARG A 198 8.66 11.93 2.32
N ASP A 199 8.02 13.06 2.69
CA ASP A 199 8.45 14.38 2.21
C ASP A 199 9.56 14.99 3.10
N ASN A 200 9.58 14.64 4.42
CA ASN A 200 10.53 15.19 5.38
C ASN A 200 11.16 14.17 6.33
N THR A 201 10.85 12.90 6.14
CA THR A 201 11.37 11.75 6.91
C THR A 201 11.03 11.73 8.41
N SER A 202 10.10 12.59 8.89
CA SER A 202 9.58 12.51 10.25
C SER A 202 8.89 11.17 10.48
N LYS A 203 8.99 10.65 11.72
CA LYS A 203 8.46 9.34 12.05
C LYS A 203 7.50 9.40 13.23
N LYS A 204 6.54 8.48 13.25
CA LYS A 204 5.66 8.20 14.38
C LYS A 204 5.40 6.71 14.48
N THR A 205 5.16 6.23 15.68
CA THR A 205 4.87 4.82 15.93
C THR A 205 3.57 4.67 16.71
N TYR A 206 2.89 3.55 16.44
CA TYR A 206 1.70 3.17 17.20
C TYR A 206 1.79 1.69 17.53
N LEU A 207 1.43 1.35 18.76
CA LEU A 207 1.21 -0.02 19.17
C LEU A 207 -0.27 -0.35 19.03
N VAL A 208 -0.57 -1.44 18.35
CA VAL A 208 -1.92 -2.01 18.27
C VAL A 208 -1.89 -3.39 18.89
N GLU A 209 -2.74 -3.62 19.87
CA GLU A 209 -3.03 -4.95 20.40
C GLU A 209 -4.24 -5.50 19.65
N VAL A 210 -4.04 -6.60 18.94
CA VAL A 210 -5.08 -7.26 18.16
C VAL A 210 -5.95 -8.08 19.09
N THR A 211 -7.25 -7.81 19.10
CA THR A 211 -8.22 -8.52 19.92
C THR A 211 -8.89 -9.67 19.15
N GLU A 212 -9.45 -10.63 19.87
CA GLU A 212 -10.23 -11.72 19.27
C GLU A 212 -11.43 -11.19 18.45
N GLU A 213 -12.05 -10.09 18.89
CA GLU A 213 -13.12 -9.45 18.12
C GLU A 213 -12.63 -8.92 16.76
N MET A 214 -11.41 -8.35 16.69
CA MET A 214 -10.81 -7.91 15.43
C MET A 214 -10.54 -9.11 14.52
N LYS A 215 -10.00 -10.21 15.05
CA LYS A 215 -9.74 -11.45 14.31
C LYS A 215 -11.04 -12.05 13.77
N GLN A 216 -12.08 -12.12 14.60
CA GLN A 216 -13.38 -12.64 14.18
C GLN A 216 -13.98 -11.82 13.03
N ARG A 217 -13.93 -10.50 13.10
CA ARG A 217 -14.42 -9.62 12.00
C ARG A 217 -13.70 -9.88 10.68
N VAL A 218 -12.37 -10.12 10.72
CA VAL A 218 -11.59 -10.45 9.53
C VAL A 218 -11.96 -11.83 9.00
N ALA A 219 -12.07 -12.82 9.88
CA ALA A 219 -12.48 -14.18 9.53
C ALA A 219 -13.88 -14.19 8.91
N ASP A 220 -14.86 -13.53 9.53
CA ASP A 220 -16.23 -13.40 9.02
C ASP A 220 -16.26 -12.80 7.61
N LYS A 221 -15.41 -11.80 7.36
CA LYS A 221 -15.31 -11.18 6.02
C LYS A 221 -14.77 -12.15 4.97
N ILE A 222 -13.76 -12.95 5.32
CA ILE A 222 -13.21 -13.99 4.45
C ILE A 222 -14.27 -15.04 4.17
N PHE A 223 -14.89 -15.62 5.19
CA PHE A 223 -15.90 -16.67 5.05
C PHE A 223 -17.13 -16.18 4.29
N THR A 224 -17.59 -14.95 4.54
CA THR A 224 -18.67 -14.35 3.75
C THR A 224 -18.30 -14.23 2.27
N CYS A 225 -17.05 -13.84 1.95
CA CYS A 225 -16.58 -13.80 0.57
C CYS A 225 -16.56 -15.20 -0.06
N ASP A 226 -16.10 -16.22 0.69
CA ASP A 226 -16.08 -17.61 0.24
C ASP A 226 -17.48 -18.15 -0.04
N GLU A 227 -18.48 -17.76 0.77
CA GLU A 227 -19.89 -18.11 0.50
C GLU A 227 -20.37 -17.52 -0.84
N TYR A 228 -20.03 -16.26 -1.12
CA TYR A 228 -20.37 -15.65 -2.42
C TYR A 228 -19.67 -16.35 -3.58
N ILE A 229 -18.41 -16.79 -3.38
CA ILE A 229 -17.66 -17.56 -4.38
C ILE A 229 -18.34 -18.91 -4.63
N ALA A 230 -18.71 -19.64 -3.57
CA ALA A 230 -19.40 -20.93 -3.68
C ALA A 230 -20.76 -20.80 -4.39
N LYS A 231 -21.50 -19.72 -4.11
CA LYS A 231 -22.80 -19.40 -4.75
C LYS A 231 -22.60 -18.86 -6.19
N LYS A 232 -21.40 -18.60 -6.65
CA LYS A 232 -21.07 -17.93 -7.94
C LYS A 232 -21.82 -16.60 -8.11
N GLN A 233 -22.01 -15.88 -7.04
CA GLN A 233 -22.74 -14.62 -6.99
C GLN A 233 -21.83 -13.52 -6.46
N ALA A 234 -21.74 -12.39 -7.19
CA ALA A 234 -20.95 -11.26 -6.72
C ALA A 234 -21.59 -10.62 -5.45
N PRO A 235 -20.79 -10.29 -4.43
CA PRO A 235 -21.30 -9.59 -3.25
C PRO A 235 -21.96 -8.24 -3.60
N PRO A 236 -22.72 -7.63 -2.69
CA PRO A 236 -23.20 -6.25 -2.85
C PRO A 236 -22.03 -5.29 -3.11
N LYS A 237 -22.30 -4.21 -3.85
CA LYS A 237 -21.31 -3.15 -4.06
C LYS A 237 -20.94 -2.45 -2.76
N SER A 238 -19.68 -2.03 -2.67
CA SER A 238 -19.27 -1.12 -1.62
C SER A 238 -20.00 0.21 -1.76
N THR A 239 -20.47 0.74 -0.64
CA THR A 239 -21.00 2.11 -0.54
C THR A 239 -19.88 3.15 -0.44
N ASN A 240 -18.64 2.71 -0.17
CA ASN A 240 -17.48 3.57 -0.11
C ASN A 240 -16.87 3.76 -1.51
N LEU A 241 -17.10 4.92 -2.11
CA LEU A 241 -16.60 5.24 -3.45
C LEU A 241 -15.07 5.27 -3.56
N LYS A 242 -14.35 5.44 -2.44
CA LYS A 242 -12.88 5.37 -2.43
C LYS A 242 -12.39 3.98 -2.85
N ASP A 243 -13.11 2.92 -2.50
CA ASP A 243 -12.77 1.54 -2.88
C ASP A 243 -12.76 1.34 -4.40
N CYS A 244 -13.52 2.15 -5.14
CA CYS A 244 -13.63 2.06 -6.59
C CYS A 244 -12.54 2.86 -7.32
N GLN A 245 -11.89 3.82 -6.67
CA GLN A 245 -10.96 4.74 -7.33
C GLN A 245 -9.82 3.99 -8.04
N TYR A 246 -9.19 3.04 -7.36
CA TYR A 246 -8.07 2.25 -7.87
C TYR A 246 -8.46 0.77 -8.13
N CYS A 247 -9.75 0.47 -8.26
CA CYS A 247 -10.23 -0.88 -8.50
C CYS A 247 -9.92 -1.33 -9.93
N ASN A 248 -9.31 -2.49 -10.07
CA ASN A 248 -8.95 -3.09 -11.36
C ASN A 248 -10.05 -3.99 -11.95
N TYR A 249 -11.24 -4.05 -11.31
CA TYR A 249 -12.36 -4.90 -11.71
C TYR A 249 -13.63 -4.11 -12.01
N LYS A 250 -13.51 -2.85 -12.47
CA LYS A 250 -14.67 -1.97 -12.73
C LYS A 250 -15.58 -2.55 -13.81
N LYS A 251 -15.02 -3.17 -14.87
CA LYS A 251 -15.79 -3.84 -15.93
C LYS A 251 -16.57 -5.02 -15.38
N ALA A 252 -15.89 -5.97 -14.72
CA ALA A 252 -16.53 -7.13 -14.10
C ALA A 252 -17.60 -6.71 -13.06
N CYS A 253 -17.34 -5.63 -12.31
CA CYS A 253 -18.29 -5.09 -11.35
C CYS A 253 -19.55 -4.52 -12.02
N ARG A 254 -19.44 -3.91 -13.19
CA ARG A 254 -20.60 -3.43 -13.98
C ARG A 254 -21.41 -4.58 -14.57
N GLU A 255 -20.74 -5.56 -15.16
CA GLU A 255 -21.36 -6.74 -15.74
C GLU A 255 -22.13 -7.56 -14.72
N ALA A 256 -21.67 -7.62 -13.48
CA ALA A 256 -22.35 -8.31 -12.39
C ALA A 256 -23.57 -7.57 -11.80
N GLY A 257 -24.04 -6.51 -12.43
CA GLY A 257 -25.25 -5.74 -12.08
C GLY A 257 -24.95 -4.39 -11.42
N GLU A 258 -25.84 -3.42 -11.49
CA GLU A 258 -25.79 -2.02 -11.05
C GLU A 258 -24.49 -1.21 -11.36
N ALA A 259 -24.59 -0.12 -12.13
CA ALA A 259 -23.44 0.69 -12.54
C ALA A 259 -22.65 1.29 -11.34
N CYS A 260 -21.32 1.28 -11.41
CA CYS A 260 -20.48 1.97 -10.45
C CYS A 260 -20.70 3.49 -10.60
N GLN A 261 -21.11 4.18 -9.51
CA GLN A 261 -21.47 5.60 -9.53
C GLN A 261 -20.32 6.56 -9.90
N LEU A 262 -19.07 6.08 -9.98
CA LEU A 262 -17.88 6.91 -10.27
C LEU A 262 -17.79 7.42 -11.71
N GLU A 263 -18.53 6.86 -12.69
CA GLU A 263 -18.44 7.34 -14.08
C GLU A 263 -19.01 8.75 -14.29
N ASN A 264 -19.84 9.24 -13.38
CA ASN A 264 -20.42 10.58 -13.48
C ASN A 264 -19.49 11.71 -12.98
N THR A 265 -18.41 11.39 -12.27
CA THR A 265 -17.46 12.38 -11.76
C THR A 265 -16.27 12.62 -12.68
N SER A 266 -15.86 11.62 -13.47
CA SER A 266 -14.72 11.75 -14.40
C SER A 266 -15.03 12.63 -15.64
N LYS A 267 -16.30 12.82 -16.00
CA LYS A 267 -16.71 13.76 -17.08
C LYS A 267 -16.66 15.23 -16.65
N ARG A 268 -16.50 15.54 -15.36
CA ARG A 268 -16.42 16.92 -14.86
C ARG A 268 -15.01 17.52 -14.77
N THR A 269 -13.97 16.74 -14.89
CA THR A 269 -12.58 17.21 -14.70
C THR A 269 -11.76 17.40 -15.97
N SER A 270 -12.31 17.11 -17.17
CA SER A 270 -11.64 17.38 -18.44
C SER A 270 -11.85 18.80 -18.99
N LYS A 271 -12.39 19.73 -18.20
CA LYS A 271 -12.28 21.15 -18.53
C LYS A 271 -10.89 21.64 -18.16
N SER A 272 -10.07 21.82 -19.19
CA SER A 272 -8.78 22.49 -19.21
C SER A 272 -8.63 23.55 -18.11
N ARG A 273 -7.80 23.27 -17.11
CA ARG A 273 -7.18 24.33 -16.33
C ARG A 273 -6.01 24.85 -17.15
N SER A 274 -6.29 25.87 -17.97
CA SER A 274 -5.23 26.80 -18.39
C SER A 274 -4.58 27.38 -17.13
N PRO A 275 -3.25 27.57 -17.11
CA PRO A 275 -2.58 28.19 -15.97
C PRO A 275 -3.00 29.66 -15.93
N LYS A 276 -3.92 30.00 -15.03
CA LYS A 276 -4.14 31.38 -14.65
C LYS A 276 -2.97 31.85 -13.81
N ASN A 277 -2.29 32.90 -14.32
CA ASN A 277 -1.29 33.69 -13.67
C ASN A 277 -1.50 33.83 -12.15
N MET A 278 -0.64 33.16 -11.40
CA MET A 278 -0.48 33.43 -9.97
C MET A 278 0.45 34.65 -9.85
N LYS A 279 -0.13 35.81 -9.62
CA LYS A 279 0.62 36.97 -9.15
C LYS A 279 1.10 36.66 -7.74
N LEU A 280 2.39 36.54 -7.57
CA LEU A 280 3.05 36.64 -6.27
C LEU A 280 3.09 38.11 -5.89
N GLU A 281 2.30 38.53 -4.89
CA GLU A 281 2.54 39.74 -4.15
C GLU A 281 3.46 39.44 -2.98
N PHE A 282 4.53 40.25 -2.88
CA PHE A 282 5.56 40.20 -1.82
C PHE A 282 5.06 40.88 -0.57
#